data_406fe6d349082721b1802733c558ece5
#
_entry.id   406fe6d349082721b1802733c558ece5
#
_cell.length_a   1.000
_cell.length_b   1.000
_cell.length_c   1.000
_cell.angle_alpha   90.00
_cell.angle_beta   90.00
_cell.angle_gamma   90.00
#
_symmetry.space_group_name_H-M   'P 1'
#
loop_
_entity.id
_entity.type
_entity.pdbx_description
1 polymer ?
#
loop_
_entity_poly.entity_id
_entity_poly.type
_entity_poly.pdbx_seq_one_letter_code
_entity_poly.pdbx_strand_id
1 'polypeptide(L)'
;MNYFIEGLQGSGKSTVVQKLAEARPGYTAVREGDYSPVELAWCAYTDESKYCEILTKYPGLRSAIEEKTFAEGNKRIICYTQVRTDNHAFYQDLEQYEIYNGRVAFEDFKTIVLDRYRQWNTDRMIFECSLLQNTVEDMILFRCFSDEEIIGFYRHVLKALEGKDYRIVYLNAEDISGNLAVIRKERSDENGNELWFPLMLQYFNDSPYAKKKGLEGEEALIRHFIHRRDLELRICKEIFPDRSVILPSKKYTDEQIAGL
;
A
#
# COMPACT_ATOMS: atom_id res chain seq x y z
N MET A 1 -7.97 -13.31 -14.84
CA MET A 1 -8.31 -12.99 -13.43
C MET A 1 -7.09 -12.42 -12.74
N ASN A 2 -7.21 -11.34 -11.98
CA ASN A 2 -6.18 -10.74 -11.15
C ASN A 2 -6.67 -10.65 -9.71
N TYR A 3 -5.78 -10.50 -8.74
CA TYR A 3 -6.15 -10.45 -7.32
C TYR A 3 -5.52 -9.24 -6.64
N PHE A 4 -6.32 -8.53 -5.85
CA PHE A 4 -5.88 -7.53 -4.89
C PHE A 4 -6.02 -8.12 -3.49
N ILE A 5 -4.91 -8.30 -2.78
CA ILE A 5 -4.88 -8.85 -1.43
C ILE A 5 -4.75 -7.69 -0.46
N GLU A 6 -5.83 -7.42 0.27
CA GLU A 6 -6.02 -6.22 1.07
C GLU A 6 -6.29 -6.53 2.55
N GLY A 7 -6.21 -5.53 3.38
CA GLY A 7 -6.43 -5.60 4.82
C GLY A 7 -5.40 -4.82 5.61
N LEU A 8 -5.58 -4.71 6.91
CA LEU A 8 -4.68 -3.97 7.79
C LEU A 8 -3.26 -4.57 7.83
N GLN A 9 -2.31 -3.79 8.33
CA GLN A 9 -0.97 -4.28 8.64
C GLN A 9 -1.07 -5.54 9.52
N GLY A 10 -0.25 -6.55 9.22
CA GLY A 10 -0.22 -7.82 9.97
C GLY A 10 -1.42 -8.74 9.81
N SER A 11 -2.38 -8.43 8.91
CA SER A 11 -3.51 -9.32 8.64
C SER A 11 -3.14 -10.63 7.92
N GLY A 12 -1.88 -10.80 7.50
CA GLY A 12 -1.39 -12.01 6.83
C GLY A 12 -1.44 -11.93 5.30
N LYS A 13 -1.48 -10.74 4.71
CA LYS A 13 -1.52 -10.53 3.25
C LYS A 13 -0.39 -11.23 2.51
N SER A 14 0.86 -11.02 2.94
CA SER A 14 2.03 -11.63 2.29
C SER A 14 1.97 -13.16 2.27
N THR A 15 1.38 -13.77 3.32
CA THR A 15 1.15 -15.22 3.39
C THR A 15 0.10 -15.66 2.35
N VAL A 16 -1.00 -14.89 2.20
CA VAL A 16 -2.03 -15.18 1.19
C VAL A 16 -1.47 -15.00 -0.21
N VAL A 17 -0.70 -13.93 -0.47
CA VAL A 17 -0.01 -13.71 -1.75
C VAL A 17 0.87 -14.91 -2.11
N GLN A 18 1.67 -15.40 -1.16
CA GLN A 18 2.53 -16.56 -1.38
C GLN A 18 1.72 -17.81 -1.68
N LYS A 19 0.75 -18.17 -0.83
CA LYS A 19 -0.09 -19.36 -1.01
C LYS A 19 -0.88 -19.32 -2.33
N LEU A 20 -1.40 -18.15 -2.70
CA LEU A 20 -2.14 -17.99 -3.95
C LEU A 20 -1.21 -18.12 -5.17
N ALA A 21 0.01 -17.60 -5.11
CA ALA A 21 1.00 -17.78 -6.17
C ALA A 21 1.44 -19.24 -6.32
N GLU A 22 1.62 -19.96 -5.22
CA GLU A 22 1.91 -21.40 -5.22
C GLU A 22 0.76 -22.24 -5.80
N ALA A 23 -0.49 -21.89 -5.45
CA ALA A 23 -1.68 -22.57 -5.96
C ALA A 23 -2.00 -22.23 -7.43
N ARG A 24 -1.42 -21.16 -7.98
CA ARG A 24 -1.68 -20.66 -9.34
C ARG A 24 -0.39 -20.46 -10.14
N PRO A 25 0.24 -21.55 -10.64
CA PRO A 25 1.44 -21.44 -11.46
C PRO A 25 1.24 -20.50 -12.66
N GLY A 26 2.18 -19.59 -12.89
CA GLY A 26 2.11 -18.60 -13.99
C GLY A 26 1.46 -17.27 -13.59
N TYR A 27 1.11 -17.10 -12.33
CA TYR A 27 0.78 -15.76 -11.78
C TYR A 27 2.04 -15.05 -11.29
N THR A 28 2.05 -13.74 -11.44
CA THR A 28 3.12 -12.87 -10.91
C THR A 28 2.64 -12.18 -9.64
N ALA A 29 3.35 -12.40 -8.54
CA ALA A 29 3.11 -11.67 -7.29
C ALA A 29 3.84 -10.33 -7.35
N VAL A 30 3.14 -9.24 -7.02
CA VAL A 30 3.66 -7.90 -6.85
C VAL A 30 3.48 -7.52 -5.40
N ARG A 31 4.59 -7.42 -4.69
CA ARG A 31 4.61 -7.12 -3.25
C ARG A 31 4.70 -5.62 -3.01
N GLU A 32 4.41 -5.21 -1.80
CA GLU A 32 4.59 -3.82 -1.38
C GLU A 32 6.06 -3.37 -1.58
N GLY A 33 6.25 -2.25 -2.29
CA GLY A 33 7.57 -1.74 -2.67
C GLY A 33 8.14 -2.29 -3.99
N ASP A 34 7.50 -3.30 -4.63
CA ASP A 34 7.84 -3.71 -5.99
C ASP A 34 7.31 -2.68 -7.01
N TYR A 35 7.90 -2.68 -8.20
CA TYR A 35 7.27 -1.99 -9.31
C TYR A 35 5.90 -2.60 -9.60
N SER A 36 4.88 -1.77 -9.56
CA SER A 36 3.50 -2.17 -9.82
C SER A 36 2.88 -1.33 -10.94
N PRO A 37 2.15 -1.92 -11.89
CA PRO A 37 1.44 -1.15 -12.90
C PRO A 37 0.23 -0.37 -12.35
N VAL A 38 -0.19 -0.64 -11.12
CA VAL A 38 -1.40 -0.05 -10.51
C VAL A 38 -1.09 0.82 -9.30
N GLU A 39 0.03 0.60 -8.60
CA GLU A 39 0.32 1.21 -7.31
C GLU A 39 1.76 1.76 -7.27
N LEU A 40 2.00 2.82 -6.51
CA LEU A 40 3.30 3.50 -6.41
C LEU A 40 3.78 3.72 -4.97
N ALA A 41 3.16 3.09 -3.97
CA ALA A 41 3.66 3.20 -2.61
C ALA A 41 5.10 2.69 -2.52
N TRP A 42 5.91 3.39 -1.73
CA TRP A 42 7.33 3.10 -1.54
C TRP A 42 8.18 3.24 -2.81
N CYS A 43 7.67 3.99 -3.80
CA CYS A 43 8.39 4.30 -5.02
C CYS A 43 8.51 5.82 -5.20
N ALA A 44 9.68 6.30 -5.55
CA ALA A 44 9.86 7.68 -5.97
C ALA A 44 9.36 7.85 -7.42
N TYR A 45 8.47 8.82 -7.64
CA TYR A 45 7.85 9.13 -8.92
C TYR A 45 8.41 10.44 -9.46
N THR A 46 9.38 10.36 -10.37
CA THR A 46 10.15 11.51 -10.83
C THR A 46 10.08 11.69 -12.35
N ASP A 47 10.51 12.84 -12.82
CA ASP A 47 10.86 13.04 -14.24
C ASP A 47 12.32 12.67 -14.51
N GLU A 48 12.72 12.72 -15.78
CA GLU A 48 14.09 12.41 -16.21
C GLU A 48 15.13 13.33 -15.57
N SER A 49 14.84 14.64 -15.44
CA SER A 49 15.77 15.60 -14.88
C SER A 49 16.09 15.27 -13.43
N LYS A 50 15.03 15.02 -12.63
CA LYS A 50 15.17 14.67 -11.23
C LYS A 50 15.85 13.30 -11.04
N TYR A 51 15.55 12.35 -11.89
CA TYR A 51 16.25 11.07 -11.92
C TYR A 51 17.77 11.23 -12.15
N CYS A 52 18.18 12.04 -13.11
CA CYS A 52 19.61 12.34 -13.35
C CYS A 52 20.26 13.05 -12.16
N GLU A 53 19.56 13.95 -11.47
CA GLU A 53 20.04 14.58 -10.24
C GLU A 53 20.27 13.56 -9.12
N ILE A 54 19.33 12.62 -8.93
CA ILE A 54 19.45 11.53 -7.95
C ILE A 54 20.67 10.65 -8.26
N LEU A 55 20.86 10.24 -9.49
CA LEU A 55 22.02 9.46 -9.90
C LEU A 55 23.35 10.19 -9.67
N THR A 56 23.34 11.50 -9.86
CA THR A 56 24.53 12.36 -9.63
C THR A 56 24.80 12.51 -8.12
N LYS A 57 23.75 12.63 -7.31
CA LYS A 57 23.85 12.75 -5.86
C LYS A 57 24.34 11.47 -5.19
N TYR A 58 23.99 10.31 -5.75
CA TYR A 58 24.33 8.99 -5.18
C TYR A 58 25.16 8.14 -6.16
N PRO A 59 26.37 8.58 -6.54
CA PRO A 59 27.17 7.89 -7.56
C PRO A 59 27.55 6.46 -7.15
N GLY A 60 27.76 6.19 -5.85
CA GLY A 60 28.04 4.87 -5.30
C GLY A 60 26.86 3.89 -5.34
N LEU A 61 25.63 4.41 -5.51
CA LEU A 61 24.41 3.59 -5.61
C LEU A 61 23.84 3.59 -7.05
N ARG A 62 24.49 4.24 -7.99
CA ARG A 62 23.99 4.42 -9.37
C ARG A 62 23.46 3.12 -9.96
N SER A 63 24.27 2.09 -10.02
CA SER A 63 23.90 0.81 -10.63
C SER A 63 22.69 0.15 -9.95
N ALA A 64 22.61 0.21 -8.61
CA ALA A 64 21.50 -0.34 -7.85
C ALA A 64 20.21 0.48 -8.06
N ILE A 65 20.32 1.80 -8.19
CA ILE A 65 19.18 2.68 -8.50
C ILE A 65 18.69 2.39 -9.92
N GLU A 66 19.58 2.32 -10.91
CA GLU A 66 19.24 2.02 -12.30
C GLU A 66 18.54 0.66 -12.42
N GLU A 67 19.01 -0.38 -11.72
CA GLU A 67 18.38 -1.71 -11.67
C GLU A 67 16.95 -1.67 -11.12
N LYS A 68 16.67 -0.80 -10.16
CA LYS A 68 15.37 -0.67 -9.49
C LYS A 68 14.51 0.47 -10.05
N THR A 69 14.85 0.98 -11.25
CA THR A 69 14.13 2.06 -11.92
C THR A 69 13.39 1.55 -13.15
N PHE A 70 12.13 1.95 -13.27
CA PHE A 70 11.24 1.63 -14.39
C PHE A 70 10.81 2.90 -15.11
N ALA A 71 10.78 2.86 -16.44
CA ALA A 71 10.37 3.99 -17.25
C ALA A 71 8.90 3.88 -17.65
N GLU A 72 8.13 4.93 -17.38
CA GLU A 72 6.74 5.09 -17.84
C GLU A 72 6.58 6.43 -18.54
N GLY A 73 6.62 6.43 -19.88
CA GLY A 73 6.62 7.65 -20.66
C GLY A 73 7.80 8.55 -20.30
N ASN A 74 7.51 9.78 -19.84
CA ASN A 74 8.51 10.74 -19.36
C ASN A 74 8.80 10.63 -17.86
N LYS A 75 8.26 9.62 -17.18
CA LYS A 75 8.45 9.39 -15.75
C LYS A 75 9.45 8.27 -15.48
N ARG A 76 10.10 8.37 -14.33
CA ARG A 76 10.96 7.34 -13.74
C ARG A 76 10.41 6.95 -12.40
N ILE A 77 10.14 5.65 -12.23
CA ILE A 77 9.65 5.05 -11.01
C ILE A 77 10.81 4.30 -10.38
N ILE A 78 11.28 4.79 -9.25
CA ILE A 78 12.40 4.20 -8.53
C ILE A 78 11.85 3.44 -7.32
N CYS A 79 11.92 2.11 -7.32
CA CYS A 79 11.59 1.27 -6.18
C CYS A 79 12.71 1.39 -5.13
N TYR A 80 12.82 2.56 -4.53
CA TYR A 80 13.98 2.96 -3.73
C TYR A 80 14.15 2.13 -2.46
N THR A 81 13.08 1.59 -1.90
CA THR A 81 13.14 0.71 -0.72
C THR A 81 13.77 -0.65 -1.03
N GLN A 82 13.90 -1.01 -2.30
CA GLN A 82 14.60 -2.22 -2.74
C GLN A 82 16.10 -1.99 -3.00
N VAL A 83 16.56 -0.76 -2.99
CA VAL A 83 17.99 -0.42 -3.07
C VAL A 83 18.62 -0.66 -1.70
N ARG A 84 19.43 -1.70 -1.57
CA ARG A 84 20.09 -2.06 -0.30
C ARG A 84 21.27 -1.15 -0.03
N THR A 85 21.19 -0.37 1.05
CA THR A 85 22.25 0.52 1.50
C THR A 85 22.08 0.85 2.98
N ASP A 86 23.18 1.12 3.68
CA ASP A 86 23.18 1.64 5.06
C ASP A 86 23.05 3.16 5.10
N ASN A 87 22.93 3.80 3.95
CA ASN A 87 22.73 5.25 3.84
C ASN A 87 21.28 5.63 4.09
N HIS A 88 20.90 5.86 5.33
CA HIS A 88 19.54 6.26 5.70
C HIS A 88 19.09 7.58 5.01
N ALA A 89 20.04 8.51 4.74
CA ALA A 89 19.72 9.74 4.05
C ALA A 89 19.23 9.50 2.60
N PHE A 90 19.63 8.40 1.97
CA PHE A 90 19.11 8.00 0.65
C PHE A 90 17.61 7.74 0.70
N TYR A 91 17.14 6.96 1.67
CA TYR A 91 15.71 6.66 1.80
C TYR A 91 14.89 7.91 2.12
N GLN A 92 15.34 8.74 3.05
CA GLN A 92 14.69 10.00 3.42
C GLN A 92 14.62 10.99 2.24
N ASP A 93 15.66 11.01 1.40
CA ASP A 93 15.69 11.87 0.21
C ASP A 93 14.74 11.38 -0.89
N LEU A 94 14.63 10.07 -1.11
CA LEU A 94 13.76 9.54 -2.15
C LEU A 94 12.29 9.49 -1.73
N GLU A 95 12.01 9.30 -0.47
CA GLU A 95 10.68 9.33 0.10
C GLU A 95 9.91 10.62 -0.23
N GLN A 96 10.59 11.77 -0.32
CA GLN A 96 9.94 13.03 -0.67
C GLN A 96 9.31 13.05 -2.08
N TYR A 97 9.71 12.13 -2.95
CA TYR A 97 9.19 12.01 -4.32
C TYR A 97 8.07 10.97 -4.45
N GLU A 98 7.58 10.40 -3.35
CA GLU A 98 6.36 9.59 -3.37
C GLU A 98 5.14 10.44 -3.68
N ILE A 99 4.09 9.79 -4.21
CA ILE A 99 2.80 10.47 -4.46
C ILE A 99 1.88 10.47 -3.23
N TYR A 100 2.19 9.63 -2.23
CA TYR A 100 1.44 9.48 -0.98
C TYR A 100 1.86 10.49 0.09
N ASN A 101 1.26 10.36 1.26
CA ASN A 101 1.55 11.19 2.45
C ASN A 101 1.31 12.69 2.21
N GLY A 102 0.32 13.02 1.35
CA GLY A 102 -0.01 14.41 1.01
C GLY A 102 1.07 15.15 0.23
N ARG A 103 2.09 14.45 -0.31
CA ARG A 103 3.26 15.06 -0.96
C ARG A 103 2.95 15.69 -2.32
N VAL A 104 1.90 15.23 -2.98
CA VAL A 104 1.38 15.85 -4.21
C VAL A 104 -0.04 16.37 -3.99
N ALA A 105 -0.46 17.36 -4.77
CA ALA A 105 -1.83 17.86 -4.72
C ALA A 105 -2.83 16.73 -5.01
N PHE A 106 -4.03 16.80 -4.41
CA PHE A 106 -5.00 15.70 -4.53
C PHE A 106 -5.42 15.42 -5.98
N GLU A 107 -5.60 16.45 -6.80
CA GLU A 107 -5.99 16.26 -8.20
C GLU A 107 -4.89 15.57 -9.02
N ASP A 108 -3.61 15.84 -8.72
CA ASP A 108 -2.49 15.13 -9.32
C ASP A 108 -2.45 13.67 -8.86
N PHE A 109 -2.58 13.43 -7.54
CA PHE A 109 -2.69 12.09 -6.96
C PHE A 109 -3.81 11.29 -7.62
N LYS A 110 -5.01 11.86 -7.68
CA LYS A 110 -6.20 11.26 -8.30
C LYS A 110 -5.96 10.92 -9.77
N THR A 111 -5.36 11.85 -10.52
CA THR A 111 -5.04 11.64 -11.93
C THR A 111 -4.06 10.48 -12.09
N ILE A 112 -2.94 10.48 -11.34
CA ILE A 112 -1.92 9.43 -11.42
C ILE A 112 -2.54 8.06 -11.09
N VAL A 113 -3.25 7.95 -9.97
CA VAL A 113 -3.83 6.67 -9.53
C VAL A 113 -4.87 6.15 -10.53
N LEU A 114 -5.81 7.00 -10.97
CA LEU A 114 -6.86 6.57 -11.89
C LEU A 114 -6.31 6.22 -13.27
N ASP A 115 -5.31 6.94 -13.76
CA ASP A 115 -4.71 6.64 -15.07
C ASP A 115 -3.94 5.32 -15.03
N ARG A 116 -3.26 5.00 -13.94
CA ARG A 116 -2.60 3.70 -13.77
C ARG A 116 -3.61 2.55 -13.83
N TYR A 117 -4.72 2.62 -13.12
CA TYR A 117 -5.78 1.61 -13.22
C TYR A 117 -6.38 1.52 -14.64
N ARG A 118 -6.59 2.63 -15.34
CA ARG A 118 -7.09 2.61 -16.73
C ARG A 118 -6.10 1.96 -17.71
N GLN A 119 -4.82 2.31 -17.58
CA GLN A 119 -3.76 1.84 -18.48
C GLN A 119 -3.31 0.42 -18.19
N TRP A 120 -3.54 -0.07 -16.96
CA TRP A 120 -3.20 -1.43 -16.59
C TRP A 120 -3.87 -2.45 -17.51
N ASN A 121 -3.06 -3.34 -18.11
CA ASN A 121 -3.52 -4.31 -19.11
C ASN A 121 -2.86 -5.69 -18.94
N THR A 122 -2.25 -5.96 -17.78
CA THR A 122 -1.63 -7.27 -17.51
C THR A 122 -2.60 -8.19 -16.81
N ASP A 123 -2.47 -9.49 -17.10
CA ASP A 123 -3.27 -10.56 -16.48
C ASP A 123 -2.42 -11.43 -15.55
N ARG A 124 -3.09 -12.24 -14.73
CA ARG A 124 -2.48 -13.19 -13.80
C ARG A 124 -1.54 -12.51 -12.80
N MET A 125 -1.99 -11.39 -12.27
CA MET A 125 -1.28 -10.64 -11.25
C MET A 125 -1.91 -10.87 -9.88
N ILE A 126 -1.07 -10.92 -8.85
CA ILE A 126 -1.47 -10.95 -7.44
C ILE A 126 -0.81 -9.73 -6.79
N PHE A 127 -1.61 -8.70 -6.49
CA PHE A 127 -1.15 -7.46 -5.92
C PHE A 127 -1.33 -7.44 -4.39
N GLU A 128 -0.30 -7.07 -3.66
CA GLU A 128 -0.34 -6.84 -2.22
C GLU A 128 -0.52 -5.34 -1.93
N CYS A 129 -1.51 -4.96 -1.12
CA CYS A 129 -1.75 -3.58 -0.64
C CYS A 129 -1.97 -2.53 -1.74
N SER A 130 -2.39 -2.92 -2.94
CA SER A 130 -2.34 -2.03 -4.11
C SER A 130 -3.65 -1.32 -4.45
N LEU A 131 -4.74 -1.58 -3.70
CA LEU A 131 -6.05 -0.98 -3.97
C LEU A 131 -6.56 -0.13 -2.80
N LEU A 132 -6.51 -0.66 -1.57
CA LEU A 132 -7.15 -0.02 -0.40
C LEU A 132 -6.12 0.60 0.55
N GLN A 133 -5.22 -0.21 1.12
CA GLN A 133 -4.40 0.14 2.27
C GLN A 133 -3.75 1.52 2.15
N ASN A 134 -2.89 1.73 1.17
CA ASN A 134 -2.08 2.95 1.07
C ASN A 134 -2.91 4.17 0.68
N THR A 135 -3.89 3.99 -0.20
CA THR A 135 -4.78 5.05 -0.67
C THR A 135 -5.72 5.53 0.44
N VAL A 136 -6.37 4.60 1.16
CA VAL A 136 -7.27 4.97 2.29
C VAL A 136 -6.49 5.64 3.40
N GLU A 137 -5.30 5.12 3.74
CA GLU A 137 -4.42 5.71 4.76
C GLU A 137 -4.02 7.15 4.41
N ASP A 138 -3.55 7.40 3.17
CA ASP A 138 -3.21 8.75 2.70
C ASP A 138 -4.40 9.71 2.79
N MET A 139 -5.59 9.26 2.36
CA MET A 139 -6.79 10.10 2.37
C MET A 139 -7.25 10.44 3.78
N ILE A 140 -7.17 9.51 4.72
CA ILE A 140 -7.52 9.78 6.13
C ILE A 140 -6.46 10.66 6.78
N LEU A 141 -5.21 10.21 6.79
CA LEU A 141 -4.17 10.80 7.63
C LEU A 141 -3.61 12.10 7.08
N PHE A 142 -3.42 12.20 5.77
CA PHE A 142 -2.71 13.33 5.16
C PHE A 142 -3.63 14.32 4.45
N ARG A 143 -4.77 13.85 3.92
CA ARG A 143 -5.75 14.72 3.27
C ARG A 143 -6.93 15.08 4.16
N CYS A 144 -7.09 14.40 5.31
CA CYS A 144 -8.16 14.62 6.28
C CYS A 144 -9.56 14.52 5.65
N PHE A 145 -9.73 13.63 4.69
CA PHE A 145 -11.01 13.42 4.02
C PHE A 145 -12.00 12.69 4.93
N SER A 146 -13.27 12.97 4.72
CA SER A 146 -14.37 12.21 5.31
C SER A 146 -14.55 10.86 4.60
N ASP A 147 -15.21 9.93 5.27
CA ASP A 147 -15.54 8.61 4.71
C ASP A 147 -16.29 8.73 3.37
N GLU A 148 -17.22 9.69 3.27
CA GLU A 148 -18.01 9.89 2.05
C GLU A 148 -17.18 10.45 0.88
N GLU A 149 -16.19 11.30 1.14
CA GLU A 149 -15.24 11.76 0.13
C GLU A 149 -14.37 10.60 -0.37
N ILE A 150 -13.90 9.74 0.56
CA ILE A 150 -13.11 8.55 0.23
C ILE A 150 -13.95 7.55 -0.58
N ILE A 151 -15.17 7.25 -0.17
CA ILE A 151 -16.10 6.40 -0.92
C ILE A 151 -16.40 7.02 -2.29
N GLY A 152 -16.55 8.35 -2.36
CA GLY A 152 -16.68 9.07 -3.62
C GLY A 152 -15.50 8.86 -4.58
N PHE A 153 -14.27 8.88 -4.05
CA PHE A 153 -13.07 8.57 -4.83
C PHE A 153 -13.10 7.12 -5.35
N TYR A 154 -13.51 6.14 -4.53
CA TYR A 154 -13.58 4.74 -4.96
C TYR A 154 -14.63 4.47 -6.03
N ARG A 155 -15.67 5.31 -6.18
CA ARG A 155 -16.55 5.26 -7.36
C ARG A 155 -15.80 5.60 -8.65
N HIS A 156 -14.82 6.51 -8.59
CA HIS A 156 -13.94 6.78 -9.74
C HIS A 156 -12.95 5.63 -10.01
N VAL A 157 -12.43 4.98 -8.94
CA VAL A 157 -11.58 3.78 -9.08
C VAL A 157 -12.36 2.64 -9.73
N LEU A 158 -13.61 2.37 -9.30
CA LEU A 158 -14.48 1.38 -9.92
C LEU A 158 -14.64 1.63 -11.43
N LYS A 159 -14.88 2.88 -11.82
CA LYS A 159 -14.97 3.27 -13.23
C LYS A 159 -13.65 3.10 -13.98
N ALA A 160 -12.51 3.38 -13.33
CA ALA A 160 -11.19 3.18 -13.94
C ALA A 160 -10.85 1.71 -14.15
N LEU A 161 -11.42 0.82 -13.34
CA LEU A 161 -11.29 -0.65 -13.42
C LEU A 161 -12.36 -1.31 -14.31
N GLU A 162 -13.20 -0.54 -15.01
CA GLU A 162 -14.21 -1.09 -15.91
C GLU A 162 -13.56 -1.95 -16.99
N GLY A 163 -14.15 -3.12 -17.26
CA GLY A 163 -13.62 -4.11 -18.21
C GLY A 163 -12.42 -4.93 -17.73
N LYS A 164 -11.89 -4.67 -16.52
CA LYS A 164 -10.80 -5.47 -15.95
C LYS A 164 -11.37 -6.72 -15.25
N ASP A 165 -10.62 -7.80 -15.33
CA ASP A 165 -10.96 -9.06 -14.65
C ASP A 165 -10.12 -9.19 -13.38
N TYR A 166 -10.74 -8.91 -12.22
CA TYR A 166 -10.08 -8.91 -10.92
C TYR A 166 -11.02 -9.31 -9.78
N ARG A 167 -10.41 -9.71 -8.67
CA ARG A 167 -11.05 -9.99 -7.39
C ARG A 167 -10.27 -9.33 -6.26
N ILE A 168 -10.99 -8.79 -5.29
CA ILE A 168 -10.44 -8.24 -4.04
C ILE A 168 -10.60 -9.30 -2.96
N VAL A 169 -9.50 -9.65 -2.29
CA VAL A 169 -9.49 -10.54 -1.14
C VAL A 169 -9.12 -9.71 0.08
N TYR A 170 -10.11 -9.37 0.89
CA TYR A 170 -9.91 -8.56 2.09
C TYR A 170 -9.76 -9.43 3.32
N LEU A 171 -8.63 -9.31 4.02
CA LEU A 171 -8.34 -10.02 5.26
C LEU A 171 -8.80 -9.20 6.46
N ASN A 172 -9.98 -9.53 6.96
CA ASN A 172 -10.60 -8.82 8.07
C ASN A 172 -10.00 -9.23 9.43
N ALA A 173 -9.24 -8.32 10.04
CA ALA A 173 -8.73 -8.46 11.40
C ALA A 173 -9.80 -7.94 12.40
N GLU A 174 -10.58 -8.84 12.99
CA GLU A 174 -11.61 -8.47 13.97
C GLU A 174 -11.00 -7.96 15.28
N ASP A 175 -9.98 -8.63 15.78
CA ASP A 175 -9.20 -8.23 16.96
C ASP A 175 -7.97 -7.41 16.54
N ILE A 176 -8.15 -6.08 16.48
CA ILE A 176 -7.08 -5.15 16.07
C ILE A 176 -5.95 -5.13 17.11
N SER A 177 -6.27 -5.11 18.39
CA SER A 177 -5.26 -5.07 19.46
C SER A 177 -4.41 -6.34 19.48
N GLY A 178 -5.04 -7.51 19.35
CA GLY A 178 -4.34 -8.80 19.24
C GLY A 178 -3.50 -8.87 17.96
N ASN A 179 -3.99 -8.35 16.83
CA ASN A 179 -3.25 -8.28 15.58
C ASN A 179 -2.00 -7.40 15.72
N LEU A 180 -2.12 -6.23 16.35
CA LEU A 180 -0.99 -5.33 16.62
C LEU A 180 0.05 -5.98 17.54
N ALA A 181 -0.39 -6.68 18.61
CA ALA A 181 0.54 -7.38 19.50
C ALA A 181 1.39 -8.43 18.77
N VAL A 182 0.78 -9.14 17.81
CA VAL A 182 1.50 -10.11 16.96
C VAL A 182 2.54 -9.39 16.08
N ILE A 183 2.17 -8.31 15.39
CA ILE A 183 3.10 -7.57 14.53
C ILE A 183 4.26 -6.99 15.31
N ARG A 184 3.99 -6.41 16.48
CA ARG A 184 5.03 -5.85 17.38
C ARG A 184 6.09 -6.90 17.67
N LYS A 185 5.67 -8.11 18.00
CA LYS A 185 6.58 -9.24 18.25
C LYS A 185 7.30 -9.70 16.97
N GLU A 186 6.60 -9.84 15.85
CA GLU A 186 7.18 -10.30 14.58
C GLU A 186 8.21 -9.31 13.99
N ARG A 187 8.06 -8.01 14.32
CA ARG A 187 8.92 -6.92 13.83
C ARG A 187 9.79 -6.30 14.92
N SER A 188 10.09 -7.07 15.95
CA SER A 188 11.11 -6.76 16.95
C SER A 188 12.48 -7.28 16.50
N ASP A 189 13.56 -6.67 17.01
CA ASP A 189 14.92 -7.19 16.81
C ASP A 189 15.19 -8.46 17.64
N GLU A 190 16.40 -9.00 17.52
CA GLU A 190 16.84 -10.20 18.24
C GLU A 190 16.84 -10.01 19.77
N ASN A 191 16.89 -8.78 20.25
CA ASN A 191 16.84 -8.42 21.67
C ASN A 191 15.41 -8.14 22.16
N GLY A 192 14.40 -8.24 21.28
CA GLY A 192 13.01 -7.96 21.60
C GLY A 192 12.63 -6.46 21.57
N ASN A 193 13.51 -5.59 21.05
CA ASN A 193 13.17 -4.18 20.88
C ASN A 193 12.19 -4.01 19.71
N GLU A 194 11.11 -3.28 19.95
CA GLU A 194 10.11 -2.98 18.95
C GLU A 194 10.66 -1.97 17.93
N LEU A 195 10.83 -2.36 16.67
CA LEU A 195 11.35 -1.49 15.62
C LEU A 195 10.23 -0.79 14.85
N TRP A 196 9.19 -1.53 14.49
CA TRP A 196 8.12 -1.02 13.62
C TRP A 196 7.08 -0.18 14.36
N PHE A 197 6.66 -0.58 15.57
CA PHE A 197 5.56 0.06 16.26
C PHE A 197 5.83 1.53 16.66
N PRO A 198 7.03 1.88 17.18
CA PRO A 198 7.36 3.27 17.46
C PRO A 198 7.31 4.15 16.19
N LEU A 199 7.77 3.64 15.04
CA LEU A 199 7.72 4.37 13.77
C LEU A 199 6.28 4.57 13.30
N MET A 200 5.44 3.53 13.40
CA MET A 200 4.02 3.62 13.05
C MET A 200 3.26 4.59 13.96
N LEU A 201 3.56 4.58 15.25
CA LEU A 201 2.97 5.50 16.22
C LEU A 201 3.38 6.95 15.93
N GLN A 202 4.66 7.17 15.66
CA GLN A 202 5.16 8.49 15.25
C GLN A 202 4.51 8.97 13.95
N TYR A 203 4.44 8.11 12.93
CA TYR A 203 3.78 8.39 11.65
C TYR A 203 2.33 8.84 11.84
N PHE A 204 1.57 8.13 12.70
CA PHE A 204 0.20 8.53 13.05
C PHE A 204 0.17 9.87 13.79
N ASN A 205 0.94 10.03 14.86
CA ASN A 205 0.94 11.24 15.70
C ASN A 205 1.36 12.48 14.88
N ASP A 206 2.27 12.32 13.92
CA ASP A 206 2.75 13.40 13.06
C ASP A 206 1.80 13.75 11.92
N SER A 207 0.80 12.91 11.66
CA SER A 207 -0.16 13.13 10.58
C SER A 207 -0.98 14.41 10.77
N PRO A 208 -1.36 15.11 9.68
CA PRO A 208 -2.29 16.25 9.74
C PRO A 208 -3.62 15.90 10.42
N TYR A 209 -4.12 14.69 10.21
CA TYR A 209 -5.36 14.21 10.82
C TYR A 209 -5.27 14.14 12.35
N ALA A 210 -4.23 13.49 12.88
CA ALA A 210 -4.05 13.35 14.31
C ALA A 210 -3.84 14.73 14.97
N LYS A 211 -2.99 15.57 14.40
CA LYS A 211 -2.73 16.94 14.86
C LYS A 211 -4.00 17.80 14.86
N LYS A 212 -4.78 17.77 13.77
CA LYS A 212 -6.05 18.53 13.66
C LYS A 212 -7.09 18.10 14.69
N LYS A 213 -7.11 16.82 15.07
CA LYS A 213 -8.07 16.26 16.01
C LYS A 213 -7.56 16.15 17.45
N GLY A 214 -6.30 16.52 17.71
CA GLY A 214 -5.67 16.36 19.03
C GLY A 214 -5.57 14.90 19.47
N LEU A 215 -5.30 13.98 18.51
CA LEU A 215 -5.18 12.55 18.77
C LEU A 215 -3.72 12.18 18.93
N GLU A 216 -3.41 11.36 19.94
CA GLU A 216 -2.05 10.91 20.22
C GLU A 216 -2.08 9.56 20.94
N GLY A 217 -1.02 8.79 20.76
CA GLY A 217 -0.76 7.57 21.52
C GLY A 217 -1.42 6.33 20.95
N GLU A 218 -1.13 5.20 21.60
CA GLU A 218 -1.51 3.86 21.14
C GLU A 218 -3.02 3.67 20.99
N GLU A 219 -3.81 4.15 21.97
CA GLU A 219 -5.25 4.02 21.87
C GLU A 219 -5.85 4.78 20.68
N ALA A 220 -5.31 5.96 20.35
CA ALA A 220 -5.76 6.73 19.22
C ALA A 220 -5.39 6.02 17.90
N LEU A 221 -4.20 5.44 17.81
CA LEU A 221 -3.76 4.61 16.69
C LEU A 221 -4.65 3.37 16.52
N ILE A 222 -5.00 2.67 17.60
CA ILE A 222 -5.92 1.52 17.56
C ILE A 222 -7.29 1.94 17.03
N ARG A 223 -7.84 3.06 17.51
CA ARG A 223 -9.11 3.61 17.00
C ARG A 223 -9.03 3.98 15.52
N HIS A 224 -7.88 4.52 15.07
CA HIS A 224 -7.64 4.79 13.66
C HIS A 224 -7.65 3.49 12.83
N PHE A 225 -7.00 2.43 13.26
CA PHE A 225 -7.03 1.15 12.57
C PHE A 225 -8.44 0.53 12.54
N ILE A 226 -9.21 0.65 13.60
CA ILE A 226 -10.61 0.21 13.62
C ILE A 226 -11.42 1.00 12.57
N HIS A 227 -11.31 2.32 12.57
CA HIS A 227 -11.99 3.20 11.62
C HIS A 227 -11.60 2.85 10.16
N ARG A 228 -10.29 2.72 9.89
CA ARG A 228 -9.80 2.37 8.55
C ARG A 228 -10.33 1.01 8.09
N ARG A 229 -10.26 -0.02 8.95
CA ARG A 229 -10.84 -1.34 8.64
C ARG A 229 -12.31 -1.24 8.28
N ASP A 230 -13.08 -0.54 9.07
CA ASP A 230 -14.54 -0.42 8.87
C ASP A 230 -14.85 0.32 7.56
N LEU A 231 -14.09 1.35 7.23
CA LEU A 231 -14.20 2.06 5.96
C LEU A 231 -13.78 1.19 4.76
N GLU A 232 -12.66 0.45 4.86
CA GLU A 232 -12.23 -0.48 3.81
C GLU A 232 -13.27 -1.57 3.56
N LEU A 233 -13.90 -2.11 4.62
CA LEU A 233 -15.01 -3.05 4.51
C LEU A 233 -16.26 -2.42 3.86
N ARG A 234 -16.57 -1.16 4.18
CA ARG A 234 -17.64 -0.43 3.49
C ARG A 234 -17.35 -0.28 1.99
N ILE A 235 -16.12 0.09 1.63
CA ILE A 235 -15.70 0.19 0.22
C ILE A 235 -15.88 -1.15 -0.49
N CYS A 236 -15.43 -2.26 0.11
CA CYS A 236 -15.64 -3.58 -0.45
C CYS A 236 -17.12 -3.90 -0.68
N LYS A 237 -17.99 -3.58 0.28
CA LYS A 237 -19.42 -3.91 0.23
C LYS A 237 -20.26 -2.96 -0.63
N GLU A 238 -19.94 -1.67 -0.60
CA GLU A 238 -20.76 -0.64 -1.28
C GLU A 238 -20.29 -0.36 -2.71
N ILE A 239 -18.98 -0.49 -2.97
CA ILE A 239 -18.39 -0.16 -4.27
C ILE A 239 -18.05 -1.41 -5.09
N PHE A 240 -17.57 -2.47 -4.43
CA PHE A 240 -17.10 -3.69 -5.08
C PHE A 240 -17.86 -4.96 -4.61
N PRO A 241 -19.20 -4.96 -4.48
CA PRO A 241 -19.94 -6.09 -3.87
C PRO A 241 -19.70 -7.41 -4.59
N ASP A 242 -19.67 -7.41 -5.93
CA ASP A 242 -19.51 -8.61 -6.75
C ASP A 242 -18.04 -9.00 -6.99
N ARG A 243 -17.11 -8.19 -6.52
CA ARG A 243 -15.66 -8.39 -6.72
C ARG A 243 -14.90 -8.70 -5.45
N SER A 244 -15.51 -8.51 -4.28
CA SER A 244 -14.88 -8.66 -2.98
C SER A 244 -15.20 -9.97 -2.30
N VAL A 245 -14.17 -10.62 -1.78
CA VAL A 245 -14.26 -11.76 -0.86
C VAL A 245 -13.64 -11.34 0.46
N ILE A 246 -14.38 -11.43 1.55
CA ILE A 246 -13.91 -11.08 2.89
C ILE A 246 -13.59 -12.37 3.63
N LEU A 247 -12.33 -12.54 4.00
CA LEU A 247 -11.85 -13.68 4.78
C LEU A 247 -11.43 -13.21 6.18
N PRO A 248 -11.65 -14.02 7.23
CA PRO A 248 -11.14 -13.70 8.55
C PRO A 248 -9.61 -13.77 8.53
N SER A 249 -8.95 -12.69 9.01
CA SER A 249 -7.48 -12.63 9.10
C SER A 249 -6.91 -13.83 9.85
N LYS A 250 -5.93 -14.52 9.28
CA LYS A 250 -5.23 -15.68 9.87
C LYS A 250 -6.09 -16.88 10.25
N LYS A 251 -7.38 -16.90 9.87
CA LYS A 251 -8.36 -17.98 10.16
C LYS A 251 -9.01 -18.54 8.89
N TYR A 252 -8.29 -18.55 7.78
CA TYR A 252 -8.69 -19.14 6.50
C TYR A 252 -7.99 -20.49 6.27
N THR A 253 -8.60 -21.38 5.48
CA THR A 253 -7.98 -22.65 5.09
C THR A 253 -7.27 -22.54 3.74
N ASP A 254 -6.38 -23.50 3.46
CA ASP A 254 -5.69 -23.54 2.16
C ASP A 254 -6.67 -23.79 1.01
N GLU A 255 -7.75 -24.56 1.26
CA GLU A 255 -8.82 -24.77 0.27
C GLU A 255 -9.57 -23.47 -0.04
N GLN A 256 -9.78 -22.60 0.95
CA GLN A 256 -10.39 -21.28 0.71
C GLN A 256 -9.51 -20.40 -0.16
N ILE A 257 -8.18 -20.45 0.03
CA ILE A 257 -7.24 -19.69 -0.81
C ILE A 257 -7.17 -20.30 -2.21
N ALA A 258 -7.09 -21.61 -2.34
CA ALA A 258 -7.05 -22.28 -3.64
C ALA A 258 -8.36 -22.10 -4.45
N GLY A 259 -9.49 -21.92 -3.77
CA GLY A 259 -10.81 -21.69 -4.37
C GLY A 259 -11.08 -20.25 -4.82
N LEU A 260 -10.18 -19.31 -4.50
CA LEU A 260 -10.29 -17.90 -4.97
C LEU A 260 -10.09 -17.84 -6.48
#